data_6c2f8581cb9ad53170c0f047be4274db
#
_entry.id   6c2f8581cb9ad53170c0f047be4274db
#
_cell.length_a   1.000
_cell.length_b   1.000
_cell.length_c   1.000
_cell.angle_alpha   90.00
_cell.angle_beta   90.00
_cell.angle_gamma   90.00
#
_symmetry.space_group_name_H-M   'P 1'
#
loop_
_entity.id
_entity.type
_entity.pdbx_description
1 polymer ?
#
loop_
_entity_poly.entity_id
_entity_poly.type
_entity_poly.pdbx_seq_one_letter_code
_entity_poly.pdbx_strand_id
1 'polypeptide(L)'
;MDPIQLRPITRSNLFPRNPNSKPTKSNSILILSLVFVSLALLLSYVLVFGKTAKASKRKYGIVIDGGSTGTRIHVFGYQVEGQIPVYDFGKTGLASMRVRPGLSAFSDDPDAAGGSLRELVEFGKGRVPREHWGDTEIRLMATAGLRLLDSELQERILGSCRQVLRSSGFKFKDDWASVITGNATHCFNNRLGNW
;
A
#
# COMPACT_ATOMS: atom_id res chain seq x y z
N MET A 1 23.08 -36.05 104.56
CA MET A 1 22.14 -35.56 103.51
C MET A 1 22.95 -34.58 102.64
N ASP A 2 23.53 -35.09 101.54
CA ASP A 2 24.36 -34.33 100.67
C ASP A 2 23.52 -33.73 99.53
N PRO A 3 23.74 -32.47 99.14
CA PRO A 3 22.95 -31.78 98.07
C PRO A 3 23.47 -32.24 96.75
N ILE A 4 22.54 -32.63 95.86
CA ILE A 4 22.76 -32.99 94.47
C ILE A 4 23.22 -31.80 93.64
N GLN A 5 24.44 -31.85 93.12
CA GLN A 5 24.98 -30.90 92.20
C GLN A 5 24.50 -31.20 90.74
N LEU A 6 23.67 -30.35 90.18
CA LEU A 6 23.27 -30.42 88.80
C LEU A 6 24.36 -29.81 87.91
N ARG A 7 24.97 -30.62 87.02
CA ARG A 7 25.90 -30.15 85.98
C ARG A 7 25.16 -29.53 84.83
N PRO A 8 25.56 -28.40 84.23
CA PRO A 8 24.92 -27.86 83.05
C PRO A 8 25.28 -28.69 81.85
N ILE A 9 24.23 -29.05 81.02
CA ILE A 9 24.37 -29.76 79.74
C ILE A 9 24.88 -28.73 78.71
N THR A 10 26.13 -28.86 78.29
CA THR A 10 26.69 -28.15 77.16
C THR A 10 26.09 -28.69 75.88
N ARG A 11 25.33 -27.86 75.19
CA ARG A 11 24.80 -28.15 73.84
C ARG A 11 25.97 -28.26 72.87
N SER A 12 26.34 -29.46 72.49
CA SER A 12 27.28 -29.75 71.43
C SER A 12 26.64 -29.36 70.08
N ASN A 13 27.27 -28.46 69.34
CA ASN A 13 26.87 -28.12 67.96
C ASN A 13 27.08 -29.32 67.06
N LEU A 14 25.98 -29.97 66.66
CA LEU A 14 25.92 -31.22 65.87
C LEU A 14 26.12 -31.01 64.35
N PHE A 15 26.65 -29.92 63.92
CA PHE A 15 26.92 -29.74 62.48
C PHE A 15 28.38 -29.28 62.25
N PRO A 16 29.21 -30.10 61.66
CA PRO A 16 30.53 -29.67 61.22
C PRO A 16 30.37 -28.68 60.05
N ARG A 17 30.75 -27.45 60.29
CA ARG A 17 30.83 -26.42 59.23
C ARG A 17 32.03 -26.80 58.36
N ASN A 18 31.75 -27.28 57.13
CA ASN A 18 32.80 -27.54 56.14
C ASN A 18 33.39 -26.22 55.66
N PRO A 19 34.66 -25.86 55.88
CA PRO A 19 35.25 -24.57 55.57
C PRO A 19 35.73 -24.45 54.09
N ASN A 20 35.42 -25.43 53.22
CA ASN A 20 35.95 -25.50 51.85
C ASN A 20 34.91 -25.37 50.75
N SER A 21 33.83 -24.65 50.96
CA SER A 21 32.98 -24.23 49.81
C SER A 21 33.60 -23.00 49.14
N LYS A 22 34.49 -23.22 48.21
CA LYS A 22 34.93 -22.15 47.25
C LYS A 22 33.71 -21.61 46.52
N PRO A 23 33.49 -20.29 46.46
CA PRO A 23 32.36 -19.75 45.72
C PRO A 23 32.56 -20.08 44.24
N THR A 24 31.64 -20.78 43.67
CA THR A 24 31.56 -21.16 42.23
C THR A 24 31.25 -19.88 41.41
N LYS A 25 32.23 -18.93 41.32
CA LYS A 25 32.12 -17.74 40.47
C LYS A 25 32.19 -18.05 38.98
N SER A 26 32.62 -19.27 38.62
CA SER A 26 32.78 -19.68 37.19
C SER A 26 31.45 -19.89 36.47
N ASN A 27 30.43 -20.40 37.11
CA ASN A 27 29.19 -20.74 36.42
C ASN A 27 28.32 -19.50 36.12
N SER A 28 28.40 -18.46 36.95
CA SER A 28 27.63 -17.21 36.73
C SER A 28 28.12 -16.46 35.48
N ILE A 29 29.44 -16.46 35.24
CA ILE A 29 30.02 -15.79 34.06
C ILE A 29 29.63 -16.54 32.79
N LEU A 30 29.63 -17.89 32.83
CA LEU A 30 29.20 -18.73 31.69
C LEU A 30 27.73 -18.55 31.40
N ILE A 31 26.86 -18.48 32.40
CA ILE A 31 25.42 -18.24 32.22
C ILE A 31 25.20 -16.84 31.66
N LEU A 32 25.90 -15.81 32.14
CA LEU A 32 25.76 -14.44 31.66
C LEU A 32 26.20 -14.32 30.19
N SER A 33 27.30 -14.98 29.82
CA SER A 33 27.79 -15.01 28.41
C SER A 33 26.81 -15.73 27.48
N LEU A 34 26.20 -16.83 27.90
CA LEU A 34 25.18 -17.56 27.12
C LEU A 34 23.92 -16.70 26.90
N VAL A 35 23.46 -15.99 27.91
CA VAL A 35 22.34 -15.06 27.81
C VAL A 35 22.65 -13.92 26.84
N PHE A 36 23.88 -13.37 26.90
CA PHE A 36 24.27 -12.30 26.00
C PHE A 36 24.37 -12.74 24.54
N VAL A 37 24.90 -13.95 24.29
CA VAL A 37 24.95 -14.55 22.94
C VAL A 37 23.56 -14.85 22.42
N SER A 38 22.66 -15.40 23.24
CA SER A 38 21.28 -15.67 22.82
C SER A 38 20.50 -14.38 22.49
N LEU A 39 20.72 -13.32 23.28
CA LEU A 39 20.09 -12.01 23.04
C LEU A 39 20.64 -11.37 21.73
N ALA A 40 21.96 -11.48 21.50
CA ALA A 40 22.60 -10.97 20.28
C ALA A 40 22.11 -11.74 19.03
N LEU A 41 21.94 -13.06 19.12
CA LEU A 41 21.39 -13.88 18.06
C LEU A 41 19.90 -13.56 17.80
N LEU A 42 19.10 -13.35 18.84
CA LEU A 42 17.71 -12.92 18.73
C LEU A 42 17.61 -11.53 18.07
N LEU A 43 18.44 -10.60 18.50
CA LEU A 43 18.49 -9.25 17.92
C LEU A 43 18.89 -9.30 16.44
N SER A 44 19.92 -10.09 16.11
CA SER A 44 20.37 -10.33 14.73
C SER A 44 19.25 -10.95 13.89
N TYR A 45 18.54 -11.96 14.43
CA TYR A 45 17.38 -12.57 13.77
C TYR A 45 16.28 -11.54 13.50
N VAL A 46 15.90 -10.72 14.48
CA VAL A 46 14.89 -9.66 14.33
C VAL A 46 15.35 -8.60 13.32
N LEU A 47 16.64 -8.20 13.31
CA LEU A 47 17.16 -7.22 12.37
C LEU A 47 17.24 -7.76 10.93
N VAL A 48 17.54 -9.03 10.75
CA VAL A 48 17.63 -9.67 9.43
C VAL A 48 16.22 -10.03 8.91
N PHE A 49 15.40 -10.68 9.71
CA PHE A 49 14.08 -11.15 9.29
C PHE A 49 12.95 -10.14 9.49
N GLY A 50 13.07 -9.19 10.44
CA GLY A 50 12.11 -8.10 10.62
C GLY A 50 12.08 -7.11 9.45
N LYS A 51 13.16 -7.03 8.64
CA LYS A 51 13.19 -6.21 7.42
C LYS A 51 12.60 -6.90 6.19
N THR A 52 12.34 -8.20 6.23
CA THR A 52 11.82 -8.95 5.08
C THR A 52 10.30 -8.91 4.92
N ALA A 53 9.58 -8.52 5.95
CA ALA A 53 8.16 -8.21 5.84
C ALA A 53 7.97 -6.77 5.30
N LYS A 54 8.46 -6.50 4.07
CA LYS A 54 8.04 -5.31 3.32
C LYS A 54 6.57 -5.54 2.99
N ALA A 55 5.68 -5.03 3.86
CA ALA A 55 4.25 -5.07 3.61
C ALA A 55 4.02 -4.54 2.21
N SER A 56 3.51 -5.39 1.30
CA SER A 56 3.22 -5.00 -0.07
C SER A 56 2.27 -3.82 -0.01
N LYS A 57 2.78 -2.62 -0.34
CA LYS A 57 2.02 -1.38 -0.23
C LYS A 57 0.91 -1.42 -1.28
N ARG A 58 -0.34 -1.44 -0.84
CA ARG A 58 -1.49 -1.38 -1.75
C ARG A 58 -1.42 -0.08 -2.55
N LYS A 59 -1.50 -0.18 -3.86
CA LYS A 59 -1.54 0.93 -4.81
C LYS A 59 -2.92 0.99 -5.45
N TYR A 60 -3.25 2.14 -6.01
CA TYR A 60 -4.53 2.36 -6.67
C TYR A 60 -4.29 2.92 -8.07
N GLY A 61 -5.23 2.64 -8.97
CA GLY A 61 -5.27 3.21 -10.30
C GLY A 61 -6.71 3.52 -10.70
N ILE A 62 -6.87 4.54 -11.54
CA ILE A 62 -8.17 4.99 -12.03
C ILE A 62 -8.12 5.08 -13.54
N VAL A 63 -9.09 4.44 -14.20
CA VAL A 63 -9.32 4.56 -15.64
C VAL A 63 -10.73 5.07 -15.88
N ILE A 64 -10.84 6.12 -16.67
CA ILE A 64 -12.11 6.65 -17.16
C ILE A 64 -12.26 6.24 -18.63
N ASP A 65 -13.31 5.51 -18.95
CA ASP A 65 -13.72 5.15 -20.32
C ASP A 65 -14.76 6.14 -20.83
N GLY A 66 -14.37 7.00 -21.77
CA GLY A 66 -15.22 7.98 -22.44
C GLY A 66 -15.94 7.38 -23.63
N GLY A 67 -17.05 6.68 -23.38
CA GLY A 67 -17.86 6.05 -24.43
C GLY A 67 -18.85 7.03 -25.10
N SER A 68 -19.53 6.56 -26.16
CA SER A 68 -20.54 7.34 -26.89
C SER A 68 -21.85 7.52 -26.12
N THR A 69 -22.26 6.51 -25.36
CA THR A 69 -23.53 6.49 -24.63
C THR A 69 -23.42 6.81 -23.14
N GLY A 70 -22.19 7.02 -22.65
CA GLY A 70 -21.90 7.32 -21.28
C GLY A 70 -20.41 7.20 -20.98
N THR A 71 -19.97 7.87 -19.91
CA THR A 71 -18.60 7.84 -19.42
C THR A 71 -18.56 7.00 -18.16
N ARG A 72 -17.58 6.11 -18.03
CA ARG A 72 -17.46 5.20 -16.90
C ARG A 72 -16.10 5.35 -16.24
N ILE A 73 -16.08 5.38 -14.91
CA ILE A 73 -14.86 5.28 -14.13
C ILE A 73 -14.69 3.85 -13.59
N HIS A 74 -13.45 3.40 -13.58
CA HIS A 74 -13.00 2.18 -12.92
C HIS A 74 -11.89 2.53 -11.94
N VAL A 75 -12.10 2.18 -10.67
CA VAL A 75 -11.10 2.35 -9.61
C VAL A 75 -10.68 0.95 -9.18
N PHE A 76 -9.39 0.67 -9.24
CA PHE A 76 -8.84 -0.64 -8.88
C PHE A 76 -7.66 -0.52 -7.93
N GLY A 77 -7.59 -1.46 -6.99
CA GLY A 77 -6.44 -1.64 -6.11
C GLY A 77 -5.54 -2.76 -6.64
N TYR A 78 -4.23 -2.60 -6.45
CA TYR A 78 -3.26 -3.61 -6.80
C TYR A 78 -2.09 -3.60 -5.82
N GLN A 79 -1.38 -4.71 -5.73
CA GLN A 79 -0.15 -4.85 -4.98
C GLN A 79 0.98 -5.16 -5.96
N VAL A 80 2.19 -4.72 -5.64
CA VAL A 80 3.36 -5.03 -6.46
C VAL A 80 4.17 -6.10 -5.74
N GLU A 81 4.16 -7.31 -6.30
CA GLU A 81 4.96 -8.43 -5.84
C GLU A 81 6.18 -8.57 -6.75
N GLY A 82 7.34 -8.15 -6.25
CA GLY A 82 8.54 -8.04 -7.09
C GLY A 82 8.38 -6.92 -8.13
N GLN A 83 8.29 -7.27 -9.42
CA GLN A 83 8.06 -6.33 -10.54
C GLN A 83 6.66 -6.49 -11.17
N ILE A 84 5.85 -7.40 -10.67
CA ILE A 84 4.55 -7.73 -11.28
C ILE A 84 3.42 -7.12 -10.45
N PRO A 85 2.51 -6.31 -11.06
CA PRO A 85 1.32 -5.84 -10.39
C PRO A 85 0.29 -6.99 -10.29
N VAL A 86 -0.14 -7.28 -9.08
CA VAL A 86 -1.23 -8.24 -8.78
C VAL A 86 -2.48 -7.43 -8.50
N TYR A 87 -3.45 -7.50 -9.40
CA TYR A 87 -4.72 -6.78 -9.27
C TYR A 87 -5.70 -7.55 -8.41
N ASP A 88 -6.33 -6.83 -7.48
CA ASP A 88 -7.43 -7.34 -6.69
C ASP A 88 -8.76 -7.08 -7.43
N PHE A 89 -9.29 -8.09 -8.10
CA PHE A 89 -10.61 -8.03 -8.77
C PHE A 89 -11.75 -8.50 -7.84
N GLY A 90 -11.49 -8.73 -6.57
CA GLY A 90 -12.50 -9.11 -5.59
C GLY A 90 -13.48 -7.97 -5.26
N LYS A 91 -14.44 -8.24 -4.36
CA LYS A 91 -15.50 -7.28 -3.98
C LYS A 91 -15.00 -5.92 -3.48
N THR A 92 -13.75 -5.85 -3.00
CA THR A 92 -13.11 -4.63 -2.47
C THR A 92 -12.07 -4.02 -3.40
N GLY A 93 -11.70 -4.71 -4.48
CA GLY A 93 -10.57 -4.35 -5.34
C GLY A 93 -10.94 -3.61 -6.62
N LEU A 94 -12.20 -3.74 -7.10
CA LEU A 94 -12.69 -3.03 -8.27
C LEU A 94 -14.01 -2.33 -7.94
N ALA A 95 -14.06 -1.02 -8.19
CA ALA A 95 -15.29 -0.23 -8.11
C ALA A 95 -15.51 0.52 -9.42
N SER A 96 -16.75 0.63 -9.87
CA SER A 96 -17.08 1.36 -11.10
C SER A 96 -18.37 2.15 -10.95
N MET A 97 -18.43 3.27 -11.67
CA MET A 97 -19.60 4.13 -11.77
C MET A 97 -19.74 4.63 -13.21
N ARG A 98 -20.93 4.92 -13.66
CA ARG A 98 -21.23 5.44 -14.99
C ARG A 98 -22.11 6.67 -14.91
N VAL A 99 -21.78 7.68 -15.70
CA VAL A 99 -22.58 8.87 -15.93
C VAL A 99 -23.04 8.96 -17.38
N ARG A 100 -24.10 9.69 -17.63
CA ARG A 100 -24.64 10.02 -18.97
C ARG A 100 -24.77 11.54 -19.08
N PRO A 101 -24.66 12.06 -20.30
CA PRO A 101 -24.33 11.41 -21.57
C PRO A 101 -22.86 11.01 -21.67
N GLY A 102 -22.46 10.39 -22.80
CA GLY A 102 -21.05 10.14 -23.13
C GLY A 102 -20.36 11.40 -23.65
N LEU A 103 -19.02 11.38 -23.71
CA LEU A 103 -18.22 12.55 -24.08
C LEU A 103 -18.51 13.08 -25.49
N SER A 104 -18.91 12.22 -26.44
CA SER A 104 -19.25 12.67 -27.80
C SER A 104 -20.55 13.48 -27.90
N ALA A 105 -21.39 13.44 -26.87
CA ALA A 105 -22.60 14.26 -26.83
C ALA A 105 -22.32 15.76 -26.55
N PHE A 106 -21.09 16.10 -26.21
CA PHE A 106 -20.65 17.48 -25.99
C PHE A 106 -20.08 18.14 -27.26
N SER A 107 -20.44 17.64 -28.45
CA SER A 107 -20.02 18.22 -29.73
C SER A 107 -20.44 19.70 -29.88
N ASP A 108 -21.62 20.06 -29.39
CA ASP A 108 -22.15 21.41 -29.49
C ASP A 108 -21.62 22.35 -28.38
N ASP A 109 -21.16 21.80 -27.24
CA ASP A 109 -20.57 22.51 -26.12
C ASP A 109 -19.36 21.74 -25.56
N PRO A 110 -18.21 21.74 -26.26
CA PRO A 110 -17.02 21.00 -25.85
C PRO A 110 -16.47 21.40 -24.48
N ASP A 111 -16.66 22.64 -24.10
CA ASP A 111 -16.15 23.19 -22.85
C ASP A 111 -16.90 22.66 -21.62
N ALA A 112 -18.15 22.24 -21.78
CA ALA A 112 -18.95 21.59 -20.74
C ALA A 112 -18.55 20.12 -20.49
N ALA A 113 -17.83 19.47 -21.41
CA ALA A 113 -17.49 18.05 -21.32
C ALA A 113 -16.74 17.71 -20.04
N GLY A 114 -15.78 18.55 -19.63
CA GLY A 114 -15.04 18.35 -18.37
C GLY A 114 -15.94 18.34 -17.14
N GLY A 115 -17.01 19.14 -17.14
CA GLY A 115 -17.99 19.19 -16.05
C GLY A 115 -18.62 17.83 -15.77
N SER A 116 -18.84 17.00 -16.80
CA SER A 116 -19.42 15.66 -16.68
C SER A 116 -18.53 14.66 -15.93
N LEU A 117 -17.23 14.94 -15.85
CA LEU A 117 -16.28 14.08 -15.12
C LEU A 117 -16.24 14.35 -13.62
N ARG A 118 -16.78 15.44 -13.13
CA ARG A 118 -16.69 15.83 -11.71
C ARG A 118 -17.26 14.78 -10.78
N GLU A 119 -18.44 14.27 -11.12
CA GLU A 119 -19.10 13.20 -10.33
C GLU A 119 -18.26 11.92 -10.30
N LEU A 120 -17.65 11.55 -11.43
CA LEU A 120 -16.75 10.39 -11.51
C LEU A 120 -15.49 10.59 -10.67
N VAL A 121 -14.91 11.79 -10.69
CA VAL A 121 -13.73 12.13 -9.86
C VAL A 121 -14.08 12.04 -8.38
N GLU A 122 -15.22 12.59 -7.95
CA GLU A 122 -15.67 12.49 -6.55
C GLU A 122 -15.95 11.03 -6.14
N PHE A 123 -16.53 10.22 -7.02
CA PHE A 123 -16.64 8.78 -6.79
C PHE A 123 -15.26 8.15 -6.58
N GLY A 124 -14.27 8.47 -7.40
CA GLY A 124 -12.89 8.00 -7.26
C GLY A 124 -12.28 8.38 -5.91
N LYS A 125 -12.47 9.64 -5.47
CA LYS A 125 -12.02 10.14 -4.17
C LYS A 125 -12.65 9.38 -3.00
N GLY A 126 -13.89 8.96 -3.12
CA GLY A 126 -14.56 8.13 -2.11
C GLY A 126 -14.06 6.68 -2.04
N ARG A 127 -13.31 6.21 -3.04
CA ARG A 127 -12.81 4.82 -3.14
C ARG A 127 -11.32 4.68 -2.87
N VAL A 128 -10.56 5.76 -3.04
CA VAL A 128 -9.13 5.80 -2.79
C VAL A 128 -8.86 6.56 -1.49
N PRO A 129 -8.15 5.98 -0.51
CA PRO A 129 -7.75 6.71 0.70
C PRO A 129 -6.96 7.98 0.33
N ARG A 130 -7.23 9.07 1.05
CA ARG A 130 -6.70 10.41 0.73
C ARG A 130 -5.17 10.46 0.65
N GLU A 131 -4.50 9.68 1.49
CA GLU A 131 -3.03 9.56 1.54
C GLU A 131 -2.43 8.93 0.27
N HIS A 132 -3.27 8.28 -0.57
CA HIS A 132 -2.85 7.66 -1.82
C HIS A 132 -3.19 8.50 -3.07
N TRP A 133 -3.91 9.61 -2.94
CA TRP A 133 -4.34 10.37 -4.13
C TRP A 133 -3.16 10.82 -4.99
N GLY A 134 -2.12 11.41 -4.40
CA GLY A 134 -0.96 11.90 -5.14
C GLY A 134 -0.14 10.82 -5.86
N ASP A 135 -0.27 9.55 -5.43
CA ASP A 135 0.38 8.39 -6.04
C ASP A 135 -0.56 7.60 -6.98
N THR A 136 -1.87 7.90 -6.98
CA THR A 136 -2.88 7.22 -7.79
C THR A 136 -2.98 7.85 -9.16
N GLU A 137 -2.64 7.09 -10.19
CA GLU A 137 -2.77 7.54 -11.58
C GLU A 137 -4.23 7.57 -12.01
N ILE A 138 -4.65 8.69 -12.64
CA ILE A 138 -5.95 8.80 -13.30
C ILE A 138 -5.76 8.99 -14.81
N ARG A 139 -6.40 8.15 -15.61
CA ARG A 139 -6.30 8.16 -17.07
C ARG A 139 -7.67 8.24 -17.70
N LEU A 140 -7.82 9.02 -18.76
CA LEU A 140 -9.02 9.11 -19.58
C LEU A 140 -8.75 8.50 -20.95
N MET A 141 -9.51 7.47 -21.29
CA MET A 141 -9.46 6.79 -22.56
C MET A 141 -10.78 7.02 -23.29
N ALA A 142 -10.78 7.92 -24.26
CA ALA A 142 -11.97 8.17 -25.08
C ALA A 142 -12.03 7.14 -26.23
N THR A 143 -13.22 6.59 -26.45
CA THR A 143 -13.41 5.48 -27.38
C THR A 143 -14.18 5.91 -28.65
N ALA A 144 -14.88 4.98 -29.27
CA ALA A 144 -15.47 5.14 -30.63
C ALA A 144 -16.26 6.43 -30.87
N GLY A 145 -16.99 6.95 -29.89
CA GLY A 145 -17.81 8.14 -30.05
C GLY A 145 -17.01 9.39 -30.41
N LEU A 146 -15.89 9.63 -29.72
CA LEU A 146 -15.04 10.77 -30.02
C LEU A 146 -14.31 10.64 -31.35
N ARG A 147 -13.97 9.41 -31.78
CA ARG A 147 -13.30 9.18 -33.07
C ARG A 147 -14.10 9.64 -34.30
N LEU A 148 -15.41 9.76 -34.16
CA LEU A 148 -16.30 10.20 -35.23
C LEU A 148 -16.35 11.72 -35.38
N LEU A 149 -15.84 12.47 -34.42
CA LEU A 149 -15.75 13.93 -34.45
C LEU A 149 -14.47 14.35 -35.18
N ASP A 150 -14.44 15.59 -35.67
CA ASP A 150 -13.21 16.15 -36.21
C ASP A 150 -12.12 16.34 -35.10
N SER A 151 -10.88 16.45 -35.53
CA SER A 151 -9.74 16.46 -34.59
C SER A 151 -9.71 17.71 -33.68
N GLU A 152 -10.20 18.86 -34.16
CA GLU A 152 -10.24 20.08 -33.38
C GLU A 152 -11.27 19.95 -32.27
N LEU A 153 -12.44 19.43 -32.57
CA LEU A 153 -13.51 19.20 -31.61
C LEU A 153 -13.12 18.14 -30.56
N GLN A 154 -12.46 17.05 -31.01
CA GLN A 154 -11.89 16.06 -30.09
C GLN A 154 -10.95 16.70 -29.08
N GLU A 155 -10.03 17.56 -29.55
CA GLU A 155 -9.03 18.19 -28.70
C GLU A 155 -9.65 19.21 -27.74
N ARG A 156 -10.68 19.95 -28.15
CA ARG A 156 -11.44 20.84 -27.26
C ARG A 156 -12.13 20.08 -26.13
N ILE A 157 -12.81 18.96 -26.47
CA ILE A 157 -13.45 18.07 -25.48
C ILE A 157 -12.39 17.52 -24.50
N LEU A 158 -11.28 17.00 -25.02
CA LEU A 158 -10.20 16.48 -24.18
C LEU A 158 -9.54 17.58 -23.35
N GLY A 159 -9.40 18.79 -23.90
CA GLY A 159 -8.85 19.94 -23.18
C GLY A 159 -9.68 20.32 -21.96
N SER A 160 -11.00 20.37 -22.11
CA SER A 160 -11.94 20.58 -20.99
C SER A 160 -11.84 19.46 -19.93
N CYS A 161 -11.77 18.20 -20.37
CA CYS A 161 -11.58 17.06 -19.46
C CYS A 161 -10.24 17.15 -18.70
N ARG A 162 -9.14 17.49 -19.38
CA ARG A 162 -7.80 17.64 -18.76
C ARG A 162 -7.80 18.69 -17.65
N GLN A 163 -8.53 19.80 -17.81
CA GLN A 163 -8.64 20.83 -16.75
C GLN A 163 -9.20 20.24 -15.45
N VAL A 164 -10.27 19.42 -15.54
CA VAL A 164 -10.87 18.79 -14.39
C VAL A 164 -9.94 17.72 -13.78
N LEU A 165 -9.28 16.92 -14.62
CA LEU A 165 -8.37 15.88 -14.17
C LEU A 165 -7.11 16.46 -13.48
N ARG A 166 -6.56 17.57 -13.96
CA ARG A 166 -5.45 18.27 -13.28
C ARG A 166 -5.83 18.76 -11.88
N SER A 167 -7.07 19.18 -11.69
CA SER A 167 -7.57 19.67 -10.40
C SER A 167 -8.13 18.56 -9.49
N SER A 168 -8.09 17.32 -9.93
CA SER A 168 -8.70 16.19 -9.21
C SER A 168 -8.00 15.84 -7.89
N GLY A 169 -6.71 16.19 -7.76
CA GLY A 169 -5.85 15.76 -6.66
C GLY A 169 -5.17 14.40 -6.89
N PHE A 170 -5.55 13.68 -7.95
CA PHE A 170 -4.87 12.47 -8.40
C PHE A 170 -3.65 12.79 -9.27
N LYS A 171 -2.75 11.84 -9.42
CA LYS A 171 -1.60 11.97 -10.32
C LYS A 171 -2.09 11.91 -11.77
N PHE A 172 -1.93 13.02 -12.48
CA PHE A 172 -2.39 13.17 -13.86
C PHE A 172 -1.30 13.78 -14.74
N LYS A 173 -1.27 13.38 -16.03
CA LYS A 173 -0.48 13.98 -17.10
C LYS A 173 -1.39 14.18 -18.31
N ASP A 174 -1.17 15.21 -19.10
CA ASP A 174 -2.03 15.57 -20.24
C ASP A 174 -2.12 14.47 -21.29
N ASP A 175 -1.03 13.77 -21.53
CA ASP A 175 -0.95 12.63 -22.46
C ASP A 175 -1.73 11.39 -21.99
N TRP A 176 -2.22 11.39 -20.74
CA TRP A 176 -3.07 10.34 -20.19
C TRP A 176 -4.56 10.53 -20.48
N ALA A 177 -4.94 11.65 -21.10
CA ALA A 177 -6.26 11.88 -21.66
C ALA A 177 -6.16 11.89 -23.18
N SER A 178 -6.60 10.81 -23.84
CA SER A 178 -6.45 10.62 -25.27
C SER A 178 -7.59 9.79 -25.88
N VAL A 179 -7.79 9.95 -27.19
CA VAL A 179 -8.67 9.08 -27.97
C VAL A 179 -7.90 7.80 -28.32
N ILE A 180 -8.46 6.64 -27.96
CA ILE A 180 -7.88 5.34 -28.33
C ILE A 180 -8.17 5.09 -29.79
N THR A 181 -7.13 5.04 -30.62
CA THR A 181 -7.23 4.55 -32.01
C THR A 181 -7.31 3.03 -32.02
N GLY A 182 -8.00 2.44 -33.01
CA GLY A 182 -8.21 0.98 -33.10
C GLY A 182 -6.93 0.12 -33.13
N ASN A 183 -5.75 0.73 -33.31
CA ASN A 183 -4.43 0.10 -33.23
C ASN A 183 -3.82 0.16 -31.81
N ALA A 184 -4.65 0.10 -30.78
CA ALA A 184 -4.26 0.25 -29.38
C ALA A 184 -3.24 -0.80 -28.87
N THR A 185 -2.91 -1.81 -29.62
CA THR A 185 -1.78 -2.72 -29.36
C THR A 185 -0.44 -2.00 -29.22
N HIS A 186 -0.28 -0.82 -29.84
CA HIS A 186 0.96 -0.04 -29.74
C HIS A 186 1.09 0.77 -28.45
N CYS A 187 -0.02 1.15 -27.81
CA CYS A 187 0.03 1.94 -26.57
C CYS A 187 0.35 1.09 -25.32
N PHE A 188 0.03 -0.19 -25.32
CA PHE A 188 0.35 -1.10 -24.23
C PHE A 188 1.81 -1.57 -24.25
N ASN A 189 2.40 -1.79 -25.42
CA ASN A 189 3.75 -2.36 -25.54
C ASN A 189 4.89 -1.34 -25.29
N ASN A 190 4.68 -0.05 -25.53
CA ASN A 190 5.74 0.95 -25.35
C ASN A 190 5.84 1.52 -23.93
N ARG A 191 4.96 1.16 -22.99
CA ARG A 191 4.97 1.71 -21.63
C ARG A 191 5.14 0.70 -20.50
N LEU A 192 5.15 -0.60 -20.79
CA LEU A 192 5.48 -1.62 -19.79
C LEU A 192 6.99 -1.86 -19.67
N GLY A 193 7.82 -1.26 -20.52
CA GLY A 193 9.28 -1.43 -20.53
C GLY A 193 10.08 -0.47 -19.65
N ASN A 194 9.45 0.50 -18.97
CA ASN A 194 10.14 1.47 -18.10
C ASN A 194 9.49 1.55 -16.71
N TRP A 195 9.42 0.41 -16.02
CA TRP A 195 9.13 0.32 -14.58
C TRP A 195 10.35 -0.16 -13.81
#